data_ee4eca4db4ff0a0fa898b6b62bc1d99b
#
_entry.id   ee4eca4db4ff0a0fa898b6b62bc1d99b
#
_cell.length_a   1.000
_cell.length_b   1.000
_cell.length_c   1.000
_cell.angle_alpha   90.00
_cell.angle_beta   90.00
_cell.angle_gamma   90.00
#
_symmetry.space_group_name_H-M   'P 1'
#
loop_
_entity.id
_entity.type
_entity.pdbx_description
1 polymer ?
#
loop_
_entity_poly.entity_id
_entity_poly.type
_entity_poly.pdbx_seq_one_letter_code
_entity_poly.pdbx_strand_id
1 'polypeptide(L)'
;MQRREFLQLVGAGAAATTLVGCATTNIDAKGAKVLVIGGGYGGATAAKYVRKFSNYTADVTLIEPNQNFISCPLSNLVIGGSKKLEDITVSYEGLRKNHGVNLVRDSVVPIS
;
A
#
# COMPACT_ATOMS: atom_id res chain seq x y z
N MET A 1 15.41 -6.65 44.92
CA MET A 1 14.47 -6.45 43.81
C MET A 1 13.89 -7.82 43.44
N GLN A 2 12.61 -8.00 43.69
CA GLN A 2 11.96 -9.27 43.37
C GLN A 2 11.60 -9.27 41.86
N ARG A 3 11.61 -10.45 41.25
CA ARG A 3 11.27 -10.65 39.82
C ARG A 3 9.94 -9.96 39.45
N ARG A 4 9.01 -9.92 40.36
CA ARG A 4 7.68 -9.36 40.17
C ARG A 4 7.70 -7.82 40.09
N GLU A 5 8.54 -7.16 40.87
CA GLU A 5 8.73 -5.70 40.84
C GLU A 5 9.41 -5.24 39.53
N PHE A 6 10.38 -6.02 39.07
CA PHE A 6 11.05 -5.76 37.79
C PHE A 6 10.08 -5.86 36.61
N LEU A 7 9.24 -6.89 36.58
CA LEU A 7 8.24 -7.08 35.52
C LEU A 7 7.16 -5.99 35.55
N GLN A 8 6.78 -5.48 36.69
CA GLN A 8 5.84 -4.36 36.82
C GLN A 8 6.44 -3.05 36.30
N LEU A 9 7.71 -2.79 36.61
CA LEU A 9 8.42 -1.60 36.12
C LEU A 9 8.63 -1.62 34.60
N VAL A 10 9.04 -2.76 34.07
CA VAL A 10 9.22 -2.92 32.62
C VAL A 10 7.88 -2.86 31.89
N GLY A 11 6.83 -3.45 32.45
CA GLY A 11 5.49 -3.40 31.88
C GLY A 11 4.90 -1.99 31.84
N ALA A 12 5.09 -1.19 32.89
CA ALA A 12 4.64 0.20 32.92
C ALA A 12 5.43 1.09 31.95
N GLY A 13 6.74 0.87 31.84
CA GLY A 13 7.59 1.61 30.88
C GLY A 13 7.27 1.29 29.42
N ALA A 14 7.01 0.01 29.10
CA ALA A 14 6.63 -0.40 27.75
C ALA A 14 5.26 0.14 27.34
N ALA A 15 4.29 0.19 28.24
CA ALA A 15 2.96 0.76 27.97
C ALA A 15 3.00 2.27 27.68
N ALA A 16 3.89 3.01 28.34
CA ALA A 16 4.03 4.44 28.11
C ALA A 16 4.66 4.77 26.73
N THR A 17 5.60 3.94 26.27
CA THR A 17 6.28 4.16 24.97
C THR A 17 5.42 3.75 23.77
N THR A 18 4.52 2.77 23.92
CA THR A 18 3.63 2.34 22.84
C THR A 18 2.51 3.34 22.54
N LEU A 19 2.13 4.19 23.49
CA LEU A 19 1.12 5.22 23.28
C LEU A 19 1.62 6.41 22.44
N VAL A 20 2.92 6.65 22.39
CA VAL A 20 3.51 7.75 21.59
C VAL A 20 3.77 7.33 20.14
N GLY A 21 3.89 6.04 19.85
CA GLY A 21 4.21 5.53 18.52
C GLY A 21 3.03 5.47 17.53
N CYS A 22 1.80 5.67 17.97
CA CYS A 22 0.59 5.58 17.15
C CYS A 22 -0.10 6.92 16.88
N ALA A 23 0.55 8.04 17.15
CA ALA A 23 0.07 9.32 16.62
C ALA A 23 0.28 9.29 15.10
N THR A 24 -0.70 8.76 14.37
CA THR A 24 -0.83 9.02 12.94
C THR A 24 -0.99 10.52 12.76
N THR A 25 0.11 11.21 12.60
CA THR A 25 0.08 12.60 12.13
C THR A 25 -0.58 12.56 10.76
N ASN A 26 -1.80 13.06 10.67
CA ASN A 26 -2.43 13.33 9.39
C ASN A 26 -1.52 14.33 8.67
N ILE A 27 -0.73 13.85 7.74
CA ILE A 27 0.16 14.68 6.94
C ILE A 27 -0.73 15.35 5.91
N ASP A 28 -0.93 16.65 6.05
CA ASP A 28 -1.53 17.44 4.98
C ASP A 28 -0.49 17.55 3.85
N ALA A 29 -0.68 16.74 2.82
CA ALA A 29 0.16 16.69 1.63
C ALA A 29 -0.46 17.47 0.47
N LYS A 30 -1.22 18.51 0.78
CA LYS A 30 -1.89 19.35 -0.22
C LYS A 30 -0.89 19.91 -1.24
N GLY A 31 -1.12 19.61 -2.51
CA GLY A 31 -0.24 20.00 -3.60
C GLY A 31 0.96 19.07 -3.85
N ALA A 32 1.18 18.06 -3.01
CA ALA A 32 2.19 17.04 -3.30
C ALA A 32 1.75 16.16 -4.48
N LYS A 33 2.63 16.03 -5.47
CA LYS A 33 2.44 15.13 -6.61
C LYS A 33 3.34 13.92 -6.44
N VAL A 34 2.75 12.73 -6.44
CA VAL A 34 3.46 11.47 -6.28
C VAL A 34 3.25 10.62 -7.52
N LEU A 35 4.35 10.22 -8.14
CA LEU A 35 4.34 9.31 -9.27
C LEU A 35 4.77 7.93 -8.81
N VAL A 36 3.91 6.94 -9.03
CA VAL A 36 4.20 5.53 -8.75
C VAL A 36 4.39 4.81 -10.07
N ILE A 37 5.52 4.14 -10.22
CA ILE A 37 5.86 3.41 -11.44
C ILE A 37 5.72 1.92 -11.17
N GLY A 38 4.83 1.28 -11.93
CA GLY A 38 4.53 -0.14 -11.82
C GLY A 38 3.39 -0.44 -10.83
N GLY A 39 2.41 -1.18 -11.30
CA GLY A 39 1.17 -1.54 -10.59
C GLY A 39 1.21 -2.89 -9.90
N GLY A 40 2.37 -3.46 -9.63
CA GLY A 40 2.51 -4.68 -8.84
C GLY A 40 2.03 -4.53 -7.41
N TYR A 41 2.21 -5.55 -6.57
CA TYR A 41 1.81 -5.50 -5.17
C TYR A 41 2.33 -4.26 -4.43
N GLY A 42 3.61 -3.94 -4.59
CA GLY A 42 4.24 -2.78 -3.95
C GLY A 42 3.68 -1.46 -4.46
N GLY A 43 3.65 -1.25 -5.77
CA GLY A 43 3.21 0.00 -6.37
C GLY A 43 1.72 0.28 -6.16
N ALA A 44 0.85 -0.69 -6.37
CA ALA A 44 -0.57 -0.55 -6.11
C ALA A 44 -0.87 -0.25 -4.63
N THR A 45 -0.14 -0.93 -3.71
CA THR A 45 -0.23 -0.67 -2.27
C THR A 45 0.26 0.73 -1.92
N ALA A 46 1.42 1.14 -2.44
CA ALA A 46 1.98 2.47 -2.22
C ALA A 46 1.01 3.56 -2.70
N ALA A 47 0.49 3.46 -3.92
CA ALA A 47 -0.47 4.41 -4.47
C ALA A 47 -1.71 4.57 -3.58
N LYS A 48 -2.28 3.45 -3.13
CA LYS A 48 -3.44 3.43 -2.23
C LYS A 48 -3.15 4.13 -0.90
N TYR A 49 -2.04 3.75 -0.25
CA TYR A 49 -1.76 4.22 1.11
C TYR A 49 -1.24 5.64 1.17
N VAL A 50 -0.51 6.12 0.15
CA VAL A 50 -0.15 7.53 0.03
C VAL A 50 -1.41 8.40 -0.03
N ARG A 51 -2.40 8.01 -0.84
CA ARG A 51 -3.70 8.69 -0.86
C ARG A 51 -4.39 8.66 0.50
N LYS A 52 -4.46 7.48 1.11
CA LYS A 52 -5.17 7.30 2.38
C LYS A 52 -4.51 8.06 3.54
N PHE A 53 -3.19 7.98 3.69
CA PHE A 53 -2.48 8.62 4.80
C PHE A 53 -2.33 10.14 4.62
N SER A 54 -2.41 10.65 3.40
CA SER A 54 -2.50 12.10 3.14
C SER A 54 -3.93 12.66 3.27
N ASN A 55 -4.87 11.92 3.83
CA ASN A 55 -6.29 12.28 3.84
C ASN A 55 -6.83 12.64 2.44
N TYR A 56 -6.33 11.95 1.41
CA TYR A 56 -6.67 12.18 0.00
C TYR A 56 -6.27 13.57 -0.52
N THR A 57 -5.33 14.26 0.12
CA THR A 57 -4.84 15.58 -0.30
C THR A 57 -3.69 15.52 -1.30
N ALA A 58 -2.87 14.46 -1.27
CA ALA A 58 -1.82 14.25 -2.26
C ALA A 58 -2.41 13.82 -3.62
N ASP A 59 -1.84 14.32 -4.72
CA ASP A 59 -2.17 13.86 -6.06
C ASP A 59 -1.26 12.67 -6.42
N VAL A 60 -1.84 11.49 -6.62
CA VAL A 60 -1.10 10.25 -6.90
C VAL A 60 -1.44 9.74 -8.29
N THR A 61 -0.42 9.55 -9.09
CA THR A 61 -0.53 8.95 -10.42
C THR A 61 0.22 7.62 -10.45
N LEU A 62 -0.45 6.55 -10.88
CA LEU A 62 0.12 5.24 -11.11
C LEU A 62 0.31 5.01 -12.61
N ILE A 63 1.54 4.75 -13.03
CA ILE A 63 1.86 4.36 -14.40
C ILE A 63 2.02 2.84 -14.46
N GLU A 64 1.19 2.19 -15.26
CA GLU A 64 1.21 0.74 -15.46
C GLU A 64 0.74 0.39 -16.88
N PRO A 65 1.53 -0.33 -17.69
CA PRO A 65 1.14 -0.67 -19.06
C PRO A 65 -0.02 -1.67 -19.13
N ASN A 66 -0.18 -2.52 -18.13
CA ASN A 66 -1.23 -3.54 -18.13
C ASN A 66 -2.55 -2.98 -17.60
N GLN A 67 -3.64 -3.48 -18.18
CA GLN A 67 -4.98 -3.09 -17.74
C GLN A 67 -5.37 -3.67 -16.39
N ASN A 68 -4.90 -4.86 -16.12
CA ASN A 68 -5.20 -5.61 -14.91
C ASN A 68 -3.92 -6.17 -14.31
N PHE A 69 -3.93 -6.33 -13.01
CA PHE A 69 -2.89 -7.03 -12.27
C PHE A 69 -3.20 -8.53 -12.23
N ILE A 70 -2.21 -9.36 -12.55
CA ILE A 70 -2.30 -10.82 -12.41
C ILE A 70 -1.39 -11.24 -11.25
N SER A 71 -1.97 -11.94 -10.29
CA SER A 71 -1.25 -12.39 -9.09
C SER A 71 -0.32 -13.57 -9.41
N CYS A 72 0.96 -13.29 -9.68
CA CYS A 72 1.96 -14.33 -9.96
C CYS A 72 2.09 -15.41 -8.89
N PRO A 73 2.05 -15.11 -7.58
CA PRO A 73 2.13 -16.15 -6.53
C PRO A 73 1.01 -17.18 -6.58
N LEU A 74 -0.12 -16.86 -7.22
CA LEU A 74 -1.28 -17.76 -7.35
C LEU A 74 -1.34 -18.47 -8.71
N SER A 75 -0.38 -18.22 -9.60
CA SER A 75 -0.38 -18.81 -10.96
C SER A 75 -0.25 -20.32 -10.95
N ASN A 76 0.39 -20.91 -9.94
CA ASN A 76 0.47 -22.37 -9.75
C ASN A 76 -0.93 -23.01 -9.59
N LEU A 77 -1.88 -22.31 -8.99
CA LEU A 77 -3.26 -22.79 -8.83
C LEU A 77 -4.02 -22.82 -10.16
N VAL A 78 -3.68 -21.90 -11.07
CA VAL A 78 -4.24 -21.89 -12.43
C VAL A 78 -3.64 -23.03 -13.26
N ILE A 79 -2.31 -23.23 -13.19
CA ILE A 79 -1.63 -24.33 -13.88
C ILE A 79 -2.11 -25.68 -13.36
N GLY A 80 -2.33 -25.81 -12.04
CA GLY A 80 -2.87 -27.00 -11.42
C GLY A 80 -4.37 -27.21 -11.60
N GLY A 81 -5.08 -26.31 -12.30
CA GLY A 81 -6.51 -26.43 -12.60
C GLY A 81 -7.45 -26.14 -11.44
N SER A 82 -6.93 -25.69 -10.28
CA SER A 82 -7.75 -25.36 -9.10
C SER A 82 -8.43 -24.00 -9.20
N LYS A 83 -7.87 -23.09 -10.02
CA LYS A 83 -8.41 -21.74 -10.27
C LYS A 83 -8.34 -21.39 -11.75
N LYS A 84 -9.17 -20.44 -12.15
CA LYS A 84 -9.10 -19.82 -13.46
C LYS A 84 -8.22 -18.56 -13.42
N LEU A 85 -7.74 -18.11 -14.57
CA LEU A 85 -6.96 -16.87 -14.67
C LEU A 85 -7.74 -15.66 -14.17
N GLU A 86 -9.05 -15.63 -14.38
CA GLU A 86 -9.94 -14.57 -13.91
C GLU A 86 -9.95 -14.45 -12.39
N ASP A 87 -9.82 -15.57 -11.66
CA ASP A 87 -9.85 -15.61 -10.18
C ASP A 87 -8.62 -14.94 -9.55
N ILE A 88 -7.52 -14.80 -10.30
CA ILE A 88 -6.27 -14.20 -9.87
C ILE A 88 -5.98 -12.85 -10.56
N THR A 89 -6.94 -12.36 -11.34
CA THR A 89 -6.86 -11.09 -12.06
C THR A 89 -7.60 -9.99 -11.31
N VAL A 90 -6.93 -8.88 -11.03
CA VAL A 90 -7.49 -7.75 -10.29
C VAL A 90 -7.40 -6.49 -11.13
N SER A 91 -8.52 -5.77 -11.27
CA SER A 91 -8.56 -4.50 -11.98
C SER A 91 -8.01 -3.35 -11.13
N TYR A 92 -7.28 -2.42 -11.76
CA TYR A 92 -6.84 -1.17 -11.14
C TYR A 92 -7.97 -0.14 -10.92
N GLU A 93 -9.14 -0.38 -11.48
CA GLU A 93 -10.30 0.52 -11.33
C GLU A 93 -10.68 0.77 -9.87
N GLY A 94 -10.44 -0.19 -8.97
CA GLY A 94 -10.64 0.00 -7.55
C GLY A 94 -9.76 1.10 -6.95
N LEU A 95 -8.52 1.24 -7.40
CA LEU A 95 -7.63 2.32 -6.98
C LEU A 95 -8.14 3.68 -7.43
N ARG A 96 -8.65 3.76 -8.65
CA ARG A 96 -9.21 4.98 -9.22
C ARG A 96 -10.51 5.38 -8.50
N LYS A 97 -11.47 4.47 -8.42
CA LYS A 97 -12.82 4.76 -7.89
C LYS A 97 -12.84 4.98 -6.39
N ASN A 98 -12.12 4.13 -5.63
CA ASN A 98 -12.21 4.14 -4.16
C ASN A 98 -11.14 5.03 -3.51
N HIS A 99 -10.04 5.31 -4.21
CA HIS A 99 -8.90 6.04 -3.64
C HIS A 99 -8.48 7.27 -4.45
N GLY A 100 -9.11 7.52 -5.60
CA GLY A 100 -8.82 8.69 -6.43
C GLY A 100 -7.39 8.70 -6.99
N VAL A 101 -6.82 7.51 -7.26
CA VAL A 101 -5.52 7.39 -7.93
C VAL A 101 -5.70 7.61 -9.42
N ASN A 102 -4.88 8.47 -10.02
CA ASN A 102 -4.86 8.66 -11.48
C ASN A 102 -4.13 7.48 -12.12
N LEU A 103 -4.77 6.80 -13.05
CA LEU A 103 -4.19 5.67 -13.78
C LEU A 103 -3.72 6.14 -15.15
N VAL A 104 -2.44 5.94 -15.43
CA VAL A 104 -1.84 6.16 -16.76
C VAL A 104 -1.36 4.83 -17.30
N ARG A 105 -1.93 4.44 -18.45
CA ARG A 105 -1.55 3.18 -19.12
C ARG A 105 -0.41 3.45 -20.08
N ASP A 106 0.81 3.38 -19.54
CA ASP A 106 2.02 3.61 -20.31
C ASP A 106 3.23 2.91 -19.67
N SER A 107 4.32 2.87 -20.41
CA SER A 107 5.62 2.36 -19.96
C SER A 107 6.59 3.51 -19.73
N VAL A 108 7.38 3.43 -18.67
CA VAL A 108 8.39 4.45 -18.38
C VAL A 108 9.67 4.12 -19.17
N VAL A 109 10.17 5.11 -19.90
CA VAL A 109 11.48 5.05 -20.54
C VAL A 109 12.59 5.39 -19.53
N PRO A 110 13.86 4.98 -19.77
CA PRO A 110 14.96 5.33 -18.87
C PRO A 110 15.03 6.83 -18.60
N ILE A 111 15.15 7.18 -17.33
CA ILE A 111 15.34 8.57 -16.89
C ILE A 111 16.84 8.85 -16.95
N SER A 112 17.25 9.78 -17.78
CA SER A 112 18.65 10.24 -17.91
C SER A 112 18.94 11.40 -16.96
#